data_6ee5b45fea46a2a24626223a2936c722
#
_entry.id   6ee5b45fea46a2a24626223a2936c722
#
_cell.length_a   1.000
_cell.length_b   1.000
_cell.length_c   1.000
_cell.angle_alpha   90.00
_cell.angle_beta   90.00
_cell.angle_gamma   90.00
#
_symmetry.space_group_name_H-M   'P 1'
#
loop_
_entity.id
_entity.type
_entity.pdbx_description
1 polymer ?
#
loop_
_entity_poly.entity_id
_entity_poly.type
_entity_poly.pdbx_seq_one_letter_code
_entity_poly.pdbx_strand_id
1 'polypeptide(L)'
;MVGLDREGIAAGRPNFVTTESFAVGATCVLDENAARHMRVLRLDAGAVVGVRDGRGHVGAGQLVRLTKTQACIEISEVDLIAPLPEVHVLVPVADRERMLWLAEKACELGCTSWRPVLWRRSRSVSPRGEGVAFQQKVMARMTSALAQSEGAWLPQPFPEATLERALLAAPTGDRLVLDPAGAPMVGSAAVPMQEPIVLAIGPEGGIEADELEALVSAGFRPVRLGPTILRFETAAVAALAIARTALGATSTLHSPLRES
;
A
#
# COMPACT_ATOMS: atom_id res chain seq x y z
N MET A 1 14.93 18.96 -8.03
CA MET A 1 15.28 17.69 -8.71
C MET A 1 16.48 17.15 -7.94
N VAL A 2 16.21 16.45 -6.84
CA VAL A 2 17.23 15.71 -6.08
C VAL A 2 16.86 14.26 -6.30
N GLY A 3 17.62 13.62 -7.20
CA GLY A 3 17.53 12.19 -7.38
C GLY A 3 17.85 11.53 -6.04
N LEU A 4 16.92 10.74 -5.56
CA LEU A 4 17.29 9.63 -4.69
C LEU A 4 18.24 8.80 -5.55
N ASP A 5 19.51 8.77 -5.18
CA ASP A 5 20.50 7.87 -5.75
C ASP A 5 20.08 6.44 -5.41
N ARG A 6 19.13 5.92 -6.19
CA ARG A 6 18.79 4.50 -6.25
C ARG A 6 19.75 3.75 -7.16
N GLU A 7 20.96 4.28 -7.36
CA GLU A 7 22.03 3.67 -8.13
C GLU A 7 22.72 2.55 -7.34
N GLY A 8 22.02 1.65 -6.73
CA GLY A 8 22.68 0.56 -6.04
C GLY A 8 22.03 -0.79 -6.32
N ILE A 9 20.73 -0.93 -6.13
CA ILE A 9 20.12 -2.25 -6.12
C ILE A 9 18.91 -2.30 -7.05
N ALA A 10 19.05 -3.04 -8.16
CA ALA A 10 17.97 -3.65 -8.93
C ALA A 10 17.08 -2.77 -9.83
N ALA A 11 17.45 -1.56 -10.21
CA ALA A 11 16.68 -0.82 -11.23
C ALA A 11 16.65 -1.60 -12.55
N GLY A 12 15.45 -1.90 -13.05
CA GLY A 12 15.23 -2.60 -14.33
C GLY A 12 15.41 -4.12 -14.28
N ARG A 13 15.58 -4.73 -13.10
CA ARG A 13 15.67 -6.20 -12.92
C ARG A 13 14.28 -6.76 -12.52
N PRO A 14 13.94 -8.00 -12.91
CA PRO A 14 12.74 -8.65 -12.39
C PRO A 14 12.81 -8.80 -10.86
N ASN A 15 11.77 -8.35 -10.16
CA ASN A 15 11.71 -8.40 -8.71
C ASN A 15 10.74 -9.47 -8.24
N PHE A 16 11.10 -10.15 -7.14
CA PHE A 16 10.32 -11.21 -6.53
C PHE A 16 10.17 -10.95 -5.02
N VAL A 17 9.02 -11.32 -4.47
CA VAL A 17 8.75 -11.15 -3.05
C VAL A 17 8.86 -12.50 -2.34
N THR A 18 9.52 -12.50 -1.19
CA THR A 18 9.62 -13.65 -0.28
C THR A 18 9.01 -13.31 1.08
N THR A 19 8.53 -14.30 1.80
CA THR A 19 8.11 -14.15 3.20
C THR A 19 9.23 -14.47 4.19
N GLU A 20 10.34 -15.04 3.69
CA GLU A 20 11.49 -15.41 4.50
C GLU A 20 12.51 -14.27 4.57
N SER A 21 13.26 -14.22 5.65
CA SER A 21 14.41 -13.34 5.76
C SER A 21 15.55 -13.83 4.88
N PHE A 22 16.32 -12.92 4.32
CA PHE A 22 17.50 -13.22 3.51
C PHE A 22 18.68 -12.32 3.89
N ALA A 23 19.90 -12.78 3.63
CA ALA A 23 21.12 -12.06 3.95
C ALA A 23 22.15 -12.28 2.84
N VAL A 24 23.15 -11.41 2.77
CA VAL A 24 24.28 -11.56 1.82
C VAL A 24 24.99 -12.89 2.04
N GLY A 25 25.27 -13.59 0.96
CA GLY A 25 25.90 -14.92 0.96
C GLY A 25 24.95 -16.08 1.26
N ALA A 26 23.68 -15.80 1.60
CA ALA A 26 22.68 -16.84 1.80
C ALA A 26 21.95 -17.20 0.50
N THR A 27 21.40 -18.42 0.45
CA THR A 27 20.50 -18.83 -0.62
C THR A 27 19.05 -18.55 -0.21
N CYS A 28 18.38 -17.65 -0.92
CA CYS A 28 16.94 -17.41 -0.79
C CYS A 28 16.19 -18.40 -1.70
N VAL A 29 15.24 -19.13 -1.12
CA VAL A 29 14.37 -20.07 -1.86
C VAL A 29 13.01 -19.45 -2.06
N LEU A 30 12.62 -19.25 -3.30
CA LEU A 30 11.30 -18.73 -3.69
C LEU A 30 10.37 -19.86 -4.10
N ASP A 31 9.09 -19.62 -3.92
CA ASP A 31 8.00 -20.58 -4.13
C ASP A 31 7.71 -20.90 -5.61
N GLU A 32 6.73 -21.77 -5.82
CA GLU A 32 6.26 -22.18 -7.15
C GLU A 32 5.72 -21.00 -7.99
N ASN A 33 5.09 -20.01 -7.37
CA ASN A 33 4.57 -18.85 -8.09
C ASN A 33 5.70 -18.02 -8.67
N ALA A 34 6.72 -17.75 -7.87
CA ALA A 34 7.93 -17.07 -8.33
C ALA A 34 8.66 -17.86 -9.40
N ALA A 35 8.84 -19.17 -9.20
CA ALA A 35 9.47 -20.05 -10.18
C ALA A 35 8.71 -20.10 -11.52
N ARG A 36 7.38 -20.12 -11.49
CA ARG A 36 6.52 -20.03 -12.68
C ARG A 36 6.71 -18.69 -13.39
N HIS A 37 6.72 -17.59 -12.64
CA HIS A 37 6.91 -16.24 -13.19
C HIS A 37 8.28 -16.11 -13.85
N MET A 38 9.35 -16.59 -13.21
CA MET A 38 10.70 -16.60 -13.81
C MET A 38 10.77 -17.36 -15.13
N ARG A 39 10.05 -18.48 -15.25
CA ARG A 39 9.96 -19.24 -16.51
C ARG A 39 9.19 -18.48 -17.59
N VAL A 40 8.12 -17.76 -17.23
CA VAL A 40 7.40 -16.88 -18.16
C VAL A 40 8.31 -15.76 -18.67
N LEU A 41 9.14 -15.20 -17.79
CA LEU A 41 10.17 -14.21 -18.13
C LEU A 41 11.40 -14.82 -18.84
N ARG A 42 11.44 -16.15 -18.99
CA ARG A 42 12.56 -16.89 -19.61
C ARG A 42 13.90 -16.62 -18.95
N LEU A 43 13.90 -16.55 -17.62
CA LEU A 43 15.13 -16.41 -16.85
C LEU A 43 15.85 -17.75 -16.72
N ASP A 44 17.15 -17.76 -16.96
CA ASP A 44 18.02 -18.92 -16.81
C ASP A 44 18.95 -18.74 -15.61
N ALA A 45 19.61 -19.83 -15.21
CA ALA A 45 20.67 -19.79 -14.21
C ALA A 45 21.74 -18.76 -14.62
N GLY A 46 22.16 -17.93 -13.68
CA GLY A 46 23.05 -16.79 -13.91
C GLY A 46 22.32 -15.45 -14.03
N ALA A 47 20.98 -15.43 -14.25
CA ALA A 47 20.22 -14.19 -14.30
C ALA A 47 20.25 -13.47 -12.95
N VAL A 48 20.43 -12.16 -12.98
CA VAL A 48 20.36 -11.33 -11.76
C VAL A 48 18.93 -10.85 -11.55
N VAL A 49 18.43 -11.05 -10.33
CA VAL A 49 17.06 -10.69 -9.93
C VAL A 49 17.06 -9.93 -8.61
N GLY A 50 16.00 -9.13 -8.41
CA GLY A 50 15.73 -8.48 -7.13
C GLY A 50 14.89 -9.36 -6.23
N VAL A 51 15.12 -9.28 -4.91
CA VAL A 51 14.34 -9.97 -3.87
C VAL A 51 13.90 -8.97 -2.81
N ARG A 52 12.67 -9.08 -2.34
CA ARG A 52 12.07 -8.19 -1.34
C ARG A 52 11.29 -8.99 -0.33
N ASP A 53 11.33 -8.59 0.96
CA ASP A 53 10.55 -9.28 2.01
C ASP A 53 9.26 -8.55 2.39
N GLY A 54 9.03 -7.35 1.83
CA GLY A 54 7.89 -6.51 2.18
C GLY A 54 7.95 -5.92 3.60
N ARG A 55 9.12 -6.00 4.25
CA ARG A 55 9.41 -5.47 5.60
C ARG A 55 10.61 -4.54 5.63
N GLY A 56 10.96 -4.01 4.47
CA GLY A 56 12.04 -3.06 4.29
C GLY A 56 13.30 -3.64 3.69
N HIS A 57 13.54 -4.96 3.73
CA HIS A 57 14.72 -5.54 3.10
C HIS A 57 14.52 -5.65 1.59
N VAL A 58 15.48 -5.11 0.88
CA VAL A 58 15.60 -5.15 -0.58
C VAL A 58 16.96 -5.74 -0.91
N GLY A 59 17.01 -6.78 -1.72
CA GLY A 59 18.25 -7.44 -2.09
C GLY A 59 18.32 -7.71 -3.59
N ALA A 60 19.52 -8.06 -4.04
CA ALA A 60 19.78 -8.60 -5.35
C ALA A 60 20.60 -9.87 -5.25
N GLY A 61 20.45 -10.74 -6.24
CA GLY A 61 21.18 -11.99 -6.27
C GLY A 61 21.10 -12.68 -7.61
N GLN A 62 21.88 -13.74 -7.74
CA GLN A 62 21.96 -14.55 -8.95
C GLN A 62 21.06 -15.78 -8.85
N LEU A 63 20.24 -16.02 -9.85
CA LEU A 63 19.47 -17.25 -9.96
C LEU A 63 20.43 -18.43 -10.18
N VAL A 64 20.57 -19.29 -9.18
CA VAL A 64 21.50 -20.46 -9.27
C VAL A 64 20.78 -21.74 -9.69
N ARG A 65 19.46 -21.82 -9.39
CA ARG A 65 18.68 -23.00 -9.73
C ARG A 65 17.20 -22.63 -9.94
N LEU A 66 16.62 -23.10 -11.04
CA LEU A 66 15.20 -22.95 -11.35
C LEU A 66 14.57 -24.32 -11.63
N THR A 67 13.54 -24.68 -10.86
CA THR A 67 12.75 -25.89 -11.01
C THR A 67 11.30 -25.56 -11.34
N LYS A 68 10.43 -26.58 -11.40
CA LYS A 68 8.99 -26.34 -11.55
C LYS A 68 8.37 -25.70 -10.32
N THR A 69 8.87 -25.99 -9.13
CA THR A 69 8.27 -25.65 -7.84
C THR A 69 9.07 -24.63 -7.03
N GLN A 70 10.30 -24.36 -7.39
CA GLN A 70 11.19 -23.48 -6.60
C GLN A 70 12.21 -22.78 -7.48
N ALA A 71 12.62 -21.59 -7.04
CA ALA A 71 13.79 -20.88 -7.55
C ALA A 71 14.75 -20.60 -6.39
N CYS A 72 16.05 -20.87 -6.58
CA CYS A 72 17.10 -20.60 -5.60
C CYS A 72 17.94 -19.43 -6.10
N ILE A 73 18.09 -18.41 -5.26
CA ILE A 73 18.82 -17.19 -5.56
C ILE A 73 19.94 -17.04 -4.53
N GLU A 74 21.18 -16.93 -4.98
CA GLU A 74 22.32 -16.58 -4.15
C GLU A 74 22.37 -15.07 -3.99
N ILE A 75 22.16 -14.58 -2.76
CA ILE A 75 22.04 -13.15 -2.47
C ILE A 75 23.43 -12.51 -2.41
N SER A 76 23.64 -11.49 -3.23
CA SER A 76 24.90 -10.71 -3.29
C SER A 76 24.82 -9.37 -2.57
N GLU A 77 23.62 -8.78 -2.47
CA GLU A 77 23.41 -7.45 -1.91
C GLU A 77 22.12 -7.42 -1.09
N VAL A 78 22.11 -6.68 0.02
CA VAL A 78 20.91 -6.43 0.84
C VAL A 78 20.98 -5.02 1.42
N ASP A 79 19.92 -4.25 1.25
CA ASP A 79 19.71 -2.97 1.90
C ASP A 79 18.45 -3.01 2.77
N LEU A 80 18.44 -2.17 3.81
CA LEU A 80 17.26 -1.90 4.63
C LEU A 80 16.74 -0.51 4.30
N ILE A 81 15.55 -0.45 3.70
CA ILE A 81 14.88 0.79 3.33
C ILE A 81 14.00 1.24 4.48
N ALA A 82 14.14 2.47 4.91
CA ALA A 82 13.28 3.06 5.94
C ALA A 82 11.80 3.09 5.48
N PRO A 83 10.84 2.91 6.41
CA PRO A 83 9.43 3.03 6.07
C PRO A 83 9.09 4.45 5.61
N LEU A 84 8.11 4.56 4.73
CA LEU A 84 7.54 5.86 4.37
C LEU A 84 6.71 6.43 5.54
N PRO A 85 6.49 7.74 5.58
CA PRO A 85 5.53 8.34 6.50
C PRO A 85 4.18 7.60 6.47
N GLU A 86 3.54 7.43 7.62
CA GLU A 86 2.38 6.55 7.73
C GLU A 86 1.12 7.12 7.08
N VAL A 87 0.51 6.35 6.17
CA VAL A 87 -0.81 6.64 5.59
C VAL A 87 -1.68 5.39 5.68
N HIS A 88 -2.76 5.47 6.40
CA HIS A 88 -3.72 4.39 6.63
C HIS A 88 -5.01 4.64 5.86
N VAL A 89 -5.61 3.60 5.29
CA VAL A 89 -6.86 3.73 4.55
C VAL A 89 -7.98 2.87 5.14
N LEU A 90 -9.11 3.53 5.39
CA LEU A 90 -10.39 2.90 5.70
C LEU A 90 -11.21 2.92 4.42
N VAL A 91 -11.40 1.77 3.79
CA VAL A 91 -12.06 1.63 2.49
C VAL A 91 -13.42 0.99 2.64
N PRO A 92 -14.41 1.29 1.80
CA PRO A 92 -15.70 0.62 1.91
C PRO A 92 -15.60 -0.86 1.51
N VAL A 93 -16.37 -1.72 2.16
CA VAL A 93 -16.70 -3.04 1.61
C VAL A 93 -17.59 -2.80 0.40
N ALA A 94 -17.13 -3.16 -0.78
CA ALA A 94 -17.73 -2.81 -2.06
C ALA A 94 -17.50 -3.93 -3.11
N ASP A 95 -17.61 -3.60 -4.39
CA ASP A 95 -17.32 -4.52 -5.48
C ASP A 95 -15.91 -5.11 -5.38
N ARG A 96 -15.80 -6.44 -5.45
CA ARG A 96 -14.55 -7.19 -5.22
C ARG A 96 -13.45 -6.83 -6.20
N GLU A 97 -13.75 -6.71 -7.48
CA GLU A 97 -12.73 -6.44 -8.49
C GLU A 97 -12.16 -5.02 -8.31
N ARG A 98 -13.02 -4.06 -7.98
CA ARG A 98 -12.58 -2.69 -7.66
C ARG A 98 -11.77 -2.61 -6.37
N MET A 99 -12.16 -3.38 -5.35
CA MET A 99 -11.37 -3.49 -4.12
C MET A 99 -10.00 -4.11 -4.38
N LEU A 100 -9.92 -5.15 -5.21
CA LEU A 100 -8.64 -5.76 -5.59
C LEU A 100 -7.76 -4.80 -6.40
N TRP A 101 -8.37 -4.05 -7.33
CA TRP A 101 -7.67 -3.02 -8.09
C TRP A 101 -7.14 -1.91 -7.15
N LEU A 102 -7.98 -1.45 -6.22
CA LEU A 102 -7.57 -0.44 -5.25
C LEU A 102 -6.45 -0.96 -4.32
N ALA A 103 -6.49 -2.22 -3.89
CA ALA A 103 -5.45 -2.82 -3.07
C ALA A 103 -4.08 -2.82 -3.78
N GLU A 104 -4.07 -3.09 -5.09
CA GLU A 104 -2.88 -2.97 -5.94
C GLU A 104 -2.34 -1.53 -5.92
N LYS A 105 -3.20 -0.54 -6.20
CA LYS A 105 -2.81 0.88 -6.25
C LYS A 105 -2.43 1.45 -4.88
N ALA A 106 -3.07 0.99 -3.81
CA ALA A 106 -2.70 1.36 -2.44
C ALA A 106 -1.27 0.89 -2.08
N CYS A 107 -0.88 -0.30 -2.54
CA CYS A 107 0.49 -0.79 -2.37
C CYS A 107 1.49 0.03 -3.21
N GLU A 108 1.20 0.30 -4.48
CA GLU A 108 2.04 1.13 -5.35
C GLU A 108 2.28 2.53 -4.78
N LEU A 109 1.26 3.10 -4.13
CA LEU A 109 1.33 4.40 -3.46
C LEU A 109 1.88 4.34 -2.04
N GLY A 110 2.37 3.18 -1.60
CA GLY A 110 3.02 3.02 -0.30
C GLY A 110 2.08 3.20 0.89
N CYS A 111 0.80 2.81 0.79
CA CYS A 111 -0.12 2.77 1.91
C CYS A 111 0.46 1.91 3.06
N THR A 112 0.33 2.38 4.29
CA THR A 112 0.84 1.65 5.47
C THR A 112 -0.11 0.54 5.89
N SER A 113 -1.42 0.82 5.91
CA SER A 113 -2.42 -0.19 6.26
C SER A 113 -3.73 0.01 5.51
N TRP A 114 -4.42 -1.10 5.35
CA TRP A 114 -5.68 -1.25 4.63
C TRP A 114 -6.72 -1.91 5.54
N ARG A 115 -7.87 -1.25 5.75
CA ARG A 115 -8.98 -1.80 6.52
C ARG A 115 -10.30 -1.61 5.79
N PRO A 116 -10.99 -2.69 5.37
CA PRO A 116 -12.36 -2.60 4.88
C PRO A 116 -13.33 -2.23 6.01
N VAL A 117 -14.24 -1.31 5.73
CA VAL A 117 -15.25 -0.82 6.68
C VAL A 117 -16.65 -1.14 6.14
N LEU A 118 -17.48 -1.68 7.01
CA LEU A 118 -18.88 -1.95 6.76
C LEU A 118 -19.68 -0.67 7.03
N TRP A 119 -19.93 0.09 5.97
CA TRP A 119 -20.81 1.23 6.03
C TRP A 119 -22.26 0.80 5.89
N ARG A 120 -23.18 1.58 6.39
CA ARG A 120 -24.61 1.28 6.31
C ARG A 120 -25.11 1.15 4.86
N ARG A 121 -24.56 1.95 3.96
CA ARG A 121 -24.84 1.91 2.51
C ARG A 121 -23.82 1.07 1.72
N SER A 122 -22.96 0.32 2.40
CA SER A 122 -22.14 -0.69 1.72
C SER A 122 -23.10 -1.71 1.09
N ARG A 123 -22.97 -1.92 -0.21
CA ARG A 123 -23.63 -3.05 -0.82
C ARG A 123 -22.95 -4.31 -0.30
N SER A 124 -23.69 -5.10 0.47
CA SER A 124 -23.22 -6.44 0.83
C SER A 124 -23.05 -7.25 -0.45
N VAL A 125 -21.82 -7.43 -0.87
CA VAL A 125 -21.50 -8.21 -2.08
C VAL A 125 -21.64 -9.71 -1.80
N SER A 126 -21.69 -10.08 -0.53
CA SER A 126 -21.95 -11.45 -0.09
C SER A 126 -22.56 -11.44 1.32
N PRO A 127 -23.63 -12.20 1.57
CA PRO A 127 -24.16 -12.39 2.92
C PRO A 127 -23.18 -13.10 3.87
N ARG A 128 -22.03 -13.56 3.37
CA ARG A 128 -20.99 -14.30 4.11
C ARG A 128 -19.77 -13.43 4.43
N GLY A 129 -19.83 -12.10 4.17
CA GLY A 129 -18.65 -11.24 4.27
C GLY A 129 -17.59 -11.55 3.22
N GLU A 130 -16.49 -10.84 3.25
CA GLU A 130 -15.39 -11.05 2.29
C GLU A 130 -14.56 -12.28 2.63
N GLY A 131 -14.42 -12.60 3.92
CA GLY A 131 -13.77 -13.82 4.41
C GLY A 131 -12.28 -13.94 4.08
N VAL A 132 -11.66 -14.99 4.61
CA VAL A 132 -10.20 -15.25 4.49
C VAL A 132 -9.74 -15.37 3.04
N ALA A 133 -10.55 -16.01 2.17
CA ALA A 133 -10.19 -16.20 0.77
C ALA A 133 -10.07 -14.88 -0.01
N PHE A 134 -10.88 -13.88 0.32
CA PHE A 134 -10.75 -12.56 -0.27
C PHE A 134 -9.54 -11.80 0.27
N GLN A 135 -9.28 -11.88 1.57
CA GLN A 135 -8.07 -11.30 2.18
C GLN A 135 -6.79 -11.86 1.55
N GLN A 136 -6.75 -13.17 1.26
CA GLN A 136 -5.63 -13.78 0.54
C GLN A 136 -5.46 -13.20 -0.87
N LYS A 137 -6.56 -12.92 -1.58
CA LYS A 137 -6.50 -12.26 -2.90
C LYS A 137 -5.99 -10.82 -2.80
N VAL A 138 -6.43 -10.07 -1.79
CA VAL A 138 -5.92 -8.71 -1.52
C VAL A 138 -4.42 -8.76 -1.28
N MET A 139 -3.94 -9.66 -0.41
CA MET A 139 -2.52 -9.82 -0.13
C MET A 139 -1.73 -10.21 -1.39
N ALA A 140 -2.25 -11.14 -2.20
CA ALA A 140 -1.60 -11.54 -3.46
C ALA A 140 -1.48 -10.36 -4.44
N ARG A 141 -2.50 -9.50 -4.55
CA ARG A 141 -2.45 -8.28 -5.37
C ARG A 141 -1.42 -7.28 -4.86
N MET A 142 -1.39 -7.04 -3.54
CA MET A 142 -0.40 -6.15 -2.93
C MET A 142 1.04 -6.69 -3.11
N THR A 143 1.24 -7.99 -2.94
CA THR A 143 2.56 -8.63 -3.16
C THR A 143 3.03 -8.48 -4.60
N SER A 144 2.14 -8.68 -5.58
CA SER A 144 2.46 -8.46 -7.00
C SER A 144 2.79 -7.00 -7.30
N ALA A 145 2.02 -6.08 -6.72
CA ALA A 145 2.24 -4.64 -6.87
C ALA A 145 3.58 -4.20 -6.24
N LEU A 146 3.95 -4.76 -5.07
CA LEU A 146 5.22 -4.48 -4.43
C LEU A 146 6.42 -4.84 -5.33
N ALA A 147 6.36 -6.03 -5.96
CA ALA A 147 7.39 -6.46 -6.88
C ALA A 147 7.51 -5.52 -8.09
N GLN A 148 6.37 -5.12 -8.67
CA GLN A 148 6.30 -4.27 -9.87
C GLN A 148 6.70 -2.82 -9.58
N SER A 149 6.25 -2.24 -8.45
CA SER A 149 6.52 -0.85 -8.08
C SER A 149 7.90 -0.64 -7.46
N GLU A 150 8.66 -1.73 -7.27
CA GLU A 150 9.95 -1.71 -6.57
C GLU A 150 9.86 -1.18 -5.13
N GLY A 151 8.69 -1.28 -4.50
CA GLY A 151 8.47 -0.93 -3.10
C GLY A 151 9.24 -1.83 -2.14
N ALA A 152 9.46 -1.40 -0.91
CA ALA A 152 10.12 -2.18 0.14
C ALA A 152 9.16 -2.65 1.24
N TRP A 153 8.00 -2.02 1.36
CA TRP A 153 7.05 -2.25 2.46
C TRP A 153 5.68 -2.67 1.95
N LEU A 154 5.21 -3.82 2.40
CA LEU A 154 3.84 -4.28 2.14
C LEU A 154 2.86 -3.58 3.08
N PRO A 155 1.72 -3.09 2.56
CA PRO A 155 0.65 -2.63 3.42
C PRO A 155 0.16 -3.74 4.36
N GLN A 156 -0.14 -3.40 5.62
CA GLN A 156 -0.78 -4.31 6.55
C GLN A 156 -2.28 -4.40 6.26
N PRO A 157 -2.80 -5.52 5.72
CA PRO A 157 -4.24 -5.69 5.57
C PRO A 157 -4.85 -6.11 6.90
N PHE A 158 -5.94 -5.44 7.28
CA PHE A 158 -6.76 -5.80 8.42
C PHE A 158 -8.07 -6.46 7.97
N PRO A 159 -8.69 -7.27 8.81
CA PRO A 159 -10.04 -7.76 8.57
C PRO A 159 -11.05 -6.62 8.46
N GLU A 160 -12.18 -6.89 7.80
CA GLU A 160 -13.30 -5.97 7.77
C GLU A 160 -13.80 -5.65 9.20
N ALA A 161 -14.24 -4.42 9.40
CA ALA A 161 -14.72 -3.96 10.69
C ALA A 161 -15.98 -3.09 10.54
N THR A 162 -16.80 -3.02 11.58
CA THR A 162 -17.80 -1.96 11.70
C THR A 162 -17.09 -0.60 11.80
N LEU A 163 -17.78 0.48 11.45
CA LEU A 163 -17.25 1.83 11.57
C LEU A 163 -16.71 2.10 12.99
N GLU A 164 -17.48 1.76 14.02
CA GLU A 164 -17.08 1.93 15.42
C GLU A 164 -15.73 1.25 15.75
N ARG A 165 -15.57 -0.02 15.36
CA ARG A 165 -14.31 -0.76 15.57
C ARG A 165 -13.16 -0.18 14.76
N ALA A 166 -13.43 0.27 13.56
CA ALA A 166 -12.41 0.90 12.72
C ALA A 166 -11.92 2.21 13.34
N LEU A 167 -12.82 3.03 13.89
CA LEU A 167 -12.48 4.28 14.56
C LEU A 167 -11.66 4.06 15.84
N LEU A 168 -12.04 3.07 16.66
CA LEU A 168 -11.28 2.69 17.87
C LEU A 168 -9.86 2.20 17.56
N ALA A 169 -9.69 1.52 16.42
CA ALA A 169 -8.40 0.96 16.01
C ALA A 169 -7.58 1.91 15.12
N ALA A 170 -8.12 3.04 14.72
CA ALA A 170 -7.42 4.01 13.88
C ALA A 170 -6.31 4.71 14.69
N PRO A 171 -5.09 4.85 14.15
CA PRO A 171 -4.02 5.57 14.84
C PRO A 171 -4.40 7.03 15.08
N THR A 172 -3.78 7.61 16.11
CA THR A 172 -3.87 9.04 16.36
C THR A 172 -3.03 9.79 15.33
N GLY A 173 -3.58 10.90 14.78
CA GLY A 173 -2.91 11.69 13.75
C GLY A 173 -3.92 12.49 12.96
N ASP A 174 -3.55 12.92 11.78
CA ASP A 174 -4.48 13.61 10.88
C ASP A 174 -5.50 12.64 10.29
N ARG A 175 -6.78 12.89 10.59
CA ARG A 175 -7.89 12.06 10.15
C ARG A 175 -8.74 12.82 9.14
N LEU A 176 -8.84 12.28 7.93
CA LEU A 176 -9.56 12.90 6.83
C LEU A 176 -10.65 11.94 6.32
N VAL A 177 -11.87 12.45 6.12
CA VAL A 177 -12.94 11.72 5.46
C VAL A 177 -13.28 12.37 4.14
N LEU A 178 -13.37 11.58 3.08
CA LEU A 178 -13.73 12.09 1.77
C LEU A 178 -15.23 12.37 1.73
N ASP A 179 -15.57 13.65 1.60
CA ASP A 179 -16.95 14.17 1.53
C ASP A 179 -17.02 15.31 0.51
N PRO A 180 -17.98 15.30 -0.43
CA PRO A 180 -18.13 16.37 -1.42
C PRO A 180 -18.37 17.76 -0.81
N ALA A 181 -18.94 17.85 0.40
CA ALA A 181 -19.18 19.10 1.11
C ALA A 181 -17.98 19.58 1.94
N GLY A 182 -16.91 18.79 2.01
CA GLY A 182 -15.72 19.08 2.79
C GLY A 182 -14.87 20.23 2.24
N ALA A 183 -13.86 20.65 3.01
CA ALA A 183 -12.85 21.60 2.58
C ALA A 183 -11.97 21.01 1.45
N PRO A 184 -11.36 21.82 0.56
CA PRO A 184 -10.47 21.30 -0.46
C PRO A 184 -9.27 20.55 0.16
N MET A 185 -8.93 19.38 -0.40
CA MET A 185 -7.74 18.63 0.02
C MET A 185 -6.44 19.20 -0.59
N VAL A 186 -6.55 20.02 -1.63
CA VAL A 186 -5.41 20.66 -2.33
C VAL A 186 -5.67 22.16 -2.58
N GLY A 187 -4.60 22.91 -2.82
CA GLY A 187 -4.66 24.35 -3.11
C GLY A 187 -4.42 25.21 -1.87
N SER A 188 -4.56 26.53 -2.00
CA SER A 188 -4.30 27.51 -0.93
C SER A 188 -5.23 27.39 0.28
N ALA A 189 -6.40 26.77 0.11
CA ALA A 189 -7.35 26.50 1.18
C ALA A 189 -7.33 25.03 1.63
N ALA A 190 -6.29 24.27 1.28
CA ALA A 190 -6.15 22.88 1.66
C ALA A 190 -5.93 22.74 3.17
N VAL A 191 -6.44 21.65 3.72
CA VAL A 191 -6.14 21.27 5.12
C VAL A 191 -4.68 20.82 5.21
N PRO A 192 -3.93 21.31 6.21
CA PRO A 192 -2.59 20.79 6.48
C PRO A 192 -2.65 19.29 6.81
N MET A 193 -1.63 18.56 6.39
CA MET A 193 -1.51 17.11 6.61
C MET A 193 -0.18 16.79 7.28
N GLN A 194 -0.25 16.05 8.38
CA GLN A 194 0.89 15.51 9.12
C GLN A 194 0.70 14.03 9.40
N GLU A 195 1.78 13.28 9.42
CA GLU A 195 1.73 11.85 9.73
C GLU A 195 1.47 11.56 11.22
N PRO A 196 0.81 10.44 11.53
CA PRO A 196 0.18 9.55 10.58
C PRO A 196 -1.09 10.15 9.99
N ILE A 197 -1.38 9.85 8.72
CA ILE A 197 -2.63 10.24 8.06
C ILE A 197 -3.57 9.04 8.01
N VAL A 198 -4.84 9.24 8.39
CA VAL A 198 -5.90 8.24 8.21
C VAL A 198 -6.93 8.79 7.23
N LEU A 199 -7.10 8.10 6.11
CA LEU A 199 -8.07 8.43 5.07
C LEU A 199 -9.28 7.52 5.17
N ALA A 200 -10.48 8.07 5.40
CA ALA A 200 -11.74 7.36 5.38
C ALA A 200 -12.47 7.62 4.06
N ILE A 201 -12.82 6.54 3.35
CA ILE A 201 -13.51 6.57 2.07
C ILE A 201 -14.88 5.90 2.23
N GLY A 202 -15.93 6.63 1.90
CA GLY A 202 -17.31 6.13 1.93
C GLY A 202 -17.64 5.21 0.76
N PRO A 203 -18.77 4.48 0.85
CA PRO A 203 -19.30 3.64 -0.22
C PRO A 203 -19.92 4.46 -1.34
N GLU A 204 -20.21 3.84 -2.47
CA GLU A 204 -20.88 4.50 -3.62
C GLU A 204 -22.24 5.12 -3.26
N GLY A 205 -22.94 4.57 -2.28
CA GLY A 205 -24.20 5.11 -1.75
C GLY A 205 -24.02 6.33 -0.85
N GLY A 206 -22.79 6.77 -0.59
CA GLY A 206 -22.45 7.86 0.33
C GLY A 206 -22.43 7.41 1.80
N ILE A 207 -21.93 8.29 2.65
CA ILE A 207 -21.89 8.11 4.12
C ILE A 207 -23.20 8.65 4.69
N GLU A 208 -23.82 7.92 5.61
CA GLU A 208 -25.01 8.40 6.34
C GLU A 208 -24.65 9.54 7.28
N ALA A 209 -25.63 10.42 7.59
CA ALA A 209 -25.37 11.61 8.40
C ALA A 209 -24.80 11.29 9.78
N ASP A 210 -25.30 10.26 10.44
CA ASP A 210 -24.83 9.82 11.76
C ASP A 210 -23.47 9.09 11.69
N GLU A 211 -23.16 8.42 10.58
CA GLU A 211 -21.81 7.86 10.35
C GLU A 211 -20.79 9.01 10.15
N LEU A 212 -21.16 10.05 9.42
CA LEU A 212 -20.32 11.24 9.25
C LEU A 212 -20.12 11.97 10.58
N GLU A 213 -21.19 12.10 11.39
CA GLU A 213 -21.12 12.69 12.73
C GLU A 213 -20.19 11.89 13.65
N ALA A 214 -20.25 10.56 13.60
CA ALA A 214 -19.35 9.68 14.35
C ALA A 214 -17.89 9.87 13.92
N LEU A 215 -17.61 9.99 12.62
CA LEU A 215 -16.27 10.30 12.09
C LEU A 215 -15.78 11.67 12.60
N VAL A 216 -16.60 12.72 12.48
CA VAL A 216 -16.22 14.07 12.93
C VAL A 216 -15.97 14.09 14.44
N SER A 217 -16.83 13.41 15.22
CA SER A 217 -16.62 13.25 16.66
C SER A 217 -15.35 12.48 17.02
N ALA A 218 -14.90 11.57 16.13
CA ALA A 218 -13.63 10.87 16.24
C ALA A 218 -12.43 11.69 15.66
N GLY A 219 -12.63 12.96 15.32
CA GLY A 219 -11.59 13.87 14.86
C GLY A 219 -11.32 13.84 13.35
N PHE A 220 -12.16 13.19 12.55
CA PHE A 220 -12.04 13.26 11.09
C PHE A 220 -12.52 14.60 10.55
N ARG A 221 -11.74 15.20 9.67
CA ARG A 221 -12.08 16.43 8.96
C ARG A 221 -12.63 16.07 7.57
N PRO A 222 -13.84 16.51 7.19
CA PRO A 222 -14.36 16.32 5.84
C PRO A 222 -13.53 17.08 4.81
N VAL A 223 -13.11 16.38 3.76
CA VAL A 223 -12.33 16.95 2.65
C VAL A 223 -12.85 16.49 1.30
N ARG A 224 -12.78 17.37 0.29
CA ARG A 224 -13.16 17.06 -1.09
C ARG A 224 -11.95 17.07 -2.02
N LEU A 225 -12.01 16.23 -3.04
CA LEU A 225 -10.95 16.12 -4.07
C LEU A 225 -11.19 17.04 -5.27
N GLY A 226 -12.46 17.32 -5.59
CA GLY A 226 -12.81 18.09 -6.76
C GLY A 226 -14.32 18.36 -6.85
N PRO A 227 -14.81 18.91 -7.96
CA PRO A 227 -16.21 19.30 -8.13
C PRO A 227 -17.14 18.13 -8.52
N THR A 228 -16.57 16.98 -8.91
CA THR A 228 -17.32 15.81 -9.36
C THR A 228 -17.32 14.69 -8.35
N ILE A 229 -18.39 13.88 -8.35
CA ILE A 229 -18.45 12.67 -7.54
C ILE A 229 -17.58 11.60 -8.19
N LEU A 230 -16.61 11.09 -7.42
CA LEU A 230 -15.73 10.03 -7.85
C LEU A 230 -16.22 8.67 -7.32
N ARG A 231 -15.91 7.61 -8.03
CA ARG A 231 -16.05 6.26 -7.49
C ARG A 231 -15.08 6.07 -6.33
N PHE A 232 -15.40 5.19 -5.37
CA PHE A 232 -14.62 5.03 -4.15
C PHE A 232 -13.15 4.68 -4.43
N GLU A 233 -12.88 3.82 -5.41
CA GLU A 233 -11.52 3.45 -5.77
C GLU A 233 -10.74 4.61 -6.39
N THR A 234 -11.37 5.42 -7.22
CA THR A 234 -10.75 6.62 -7.80
C THR A 234 -10.46 7.66 -6.72
N ALA A 235 -11.43 7.86 -5.83
CA ALA A 235 -11.30 8.79 -4.71
C ALA A 235 -10.15 8.38 -3.76
N ALA A 236 -10.06 7.09 -3.44
CA ALA A 236 -9.02 6.55 -2.58
C ALA A 236 -7.62 6.71 -3.17
N VAL A 237 -7.43 6.38 -4.47
CA VAL A 237 -6.14 6.55 -5.16
C VAL A 237 -5.73 8.02 -5.21
N ALA A 238 -6.67 8.91 -5.56
CA ALA A 238 -6.39 10.35 -5.61
C ALA A 238 -6.01 10.91 -4.22
N ALA A 239 -6.75 10.54 -3.17
CA ALA A 239 -6.46 10.98 -1.81
C ALA A 239 -5.11 10.44 -1.31
N LEU A 240 -4.80 9.17 -1.58
CA LEU A 240 -3.50 8.57 -1.27
C LEU A 240 -2.35 9.31 -1.95
N ALA A 241 -2.46 9.58 -3.26
CA ALA A 241 -1.43 10.29 -4.01
C ALA A 241 -1.20 11.70 -3.46
N ILE A 242 -2.28 12.42 -3.12
CA ILE A 242 -2.20 13.75 -2.50
C ILE A 242 -1.51 13.67 -1.13
N ALA A 243 -1.94 12.74 -0.26
CA ALA A 243 -1.34 12.55 1.06
C ALA A 243 0.17 12.22 0.96
N ARG A 244 0.55 11.33 0.05
CA ARG A 244 1.96 11.00 -0.21
C ARG A 244 2.78 12.18 -0.69
N THR A 245 2.24 12.98 -1.61
CA THR A 245 2.92 14.18 -2.10
C THR A 245 3.10 15.22 -0.99
N ALA A 246 2.07 15.43 -0.16
CA ALA A 246 2.13 16.37 0.95
C ALA A 246 3.17 15.96 2.00
N LEU A 247 3.23 14.68 2.36
CA LEU A 247 4.22 14.15 3.31
C LEU A 247 5.65 14.13 2.72
N GLY A 248 5.80 13.82 1.43
CA GLY A 248 7.09 13.86 0.73
C GLY A 248 7.69 15.28 0.65
N ALA A 249 6.87 16.30 0.50
CA ALA A 249 7.31 17.68 0.50
C ALA A 249 7.84 18.15 1.87
N THR A 250 7.35 17.56 2.97
CA THR A 250 7.83 17.86 4.33
C THR A 250 9.11 17.09 4.68
N SER A 251 9.30 15.89 4.13
CA SER A 251 10.48 15.05 4.42
C SER A 251 11.78 15.60 3.83
N THR A 252 11.72 16.37 2.76
CA THR A 252 12.91 17.01 2.14
C THR A 252 13.52 18.14 2.99
N LEU A 253 12.86 18.58 4.04
CA LEU A 253 13.37 19.61 4.97
C LEU A 253 14.25 19.03 6.10
N HIS A 254 14.34 17.71 6.24
CA HIS A 254 15.16 17.02 7.24
C HIS A 254 16.20 16.11 6.58
N SER A 255 17.07 16.67 5.73
CA SER A 255 18.28 15.95 5.31
C SER A 255 19.26 15.97 6.48
N PRO A 256 19.71 14.85 7.04
CA PRO A 256 20.75 14.85 8.05
C PRO A 256 22.04 15.41 7.43
N LEU A 257 22.62 16.38 8.13
CA LEU A 257 23.96 16.89 7.85
C LEU A 257 24.92 15.69 7.74
N ARG A 258 25.57 15.56 6.59
CA ARG A 258 26.72 14.69 6.46
C ARG A 258 27.78 15.26 7.41
N GLU A 259 28.06 14.58 8.50
CA GLU A 259 29.29 14.77 9.24
C GLU A 259 30.47 14.35 8.37
N SER A 260 31.31 15.32 8.09
CA SER A 260 32.58 15.19 7.36
C SER A 260 33.65 14.44 8.15
#